data_930d30c3d438327e066a020444acbc80
#
_entry.id   930d30c3d438327e066a020444acbc80
#
_cell.length_a   1.000
_cell.length_b   1.000
_cell.length_c   1.000
_cell.angle_alpha   90.00
_cell.angle_beta   90.00
_cell.angle_gamma   90.00
#
_symmetry.space_group_name_H-M   'P 1'
#
loop_
_entity.id
_entity.type
_entity.pdbx_description
1 polymer ?
#
loop_
_entity_poly.entity_id
_entity_poly.type
_entity_poly.pdbx_seq_one_letter_code
_entity_poly.pdbx_strand_id
1 'polypeptide(L)'
;MIARNAGVAEGTLFRYFATKDDLLNALYLHLKQDLCQTMLANLDRAISTPKEHTRNIWNSYVDWGIRNPVAHGAIRQLGVSEKINAETEQAVHEMFPELHELCRRSVRQIFMSDEFRTFGDAIFLSLAETTMEFATRDPSRAADFKSLGFESMWRALAIEDVNGQ
;
A
#
# COMPACT_ATOMS: atom_id res chain seq x y z
N MET A 1 -17.60 -17.84 11.44
CA MET A 1 -16.58 -17.15 12.28
C MET A 1 -16.52 -15.64 12.04
N ILE A 2 -16.46 -15.13 10.79
CA ILE A 2 -16.39 -13.67 10.47
C ILE A 2 -17.60 -12.91 11.02
N ALA A 3 -18.83 -13.35 10.74
CA ALA A 3 -20.07 -12.73 11.22
C ALA A 3 -20.12 -12.64 12.75
N ARG A 4 -19.66 -13.70 13.43
CA ARG A 4 -19.65 -13.76 14.91
C ARG A 4 -18.71 -12.73 15.51
N ASN A 5 -17.52 -12.52 14.89
CA ASN A 5 -16.56 -11.53 15.35
C ASN A 5 -17.02 -10.08 15.06
N ALA A 6 -17.83 -9.90 14.01
CA ALA A 6 -18.44 -8.61 13.66
C ALA A 6 -19.73 -8.30 14.45
N GLY A 7 -20.20 -9.24 15.31
CA GLY A 7 -21.42 -9.06 16.08
C GLY A 7 -22.71 -9.06 15.26
N VAL A 8 -22.66 -9.60 14.04
CA VAL A 8 -23.83 -9.71 13.13
C VAL A 8 -24.24 -11.17 12.93
N ALA A 9 -25.52 -11.41 12.67
CA ALA A 9 -25.99 -12.76 12.36
C ALA A 9 -25.40 -13.23 11.00
N GLU A 10 -25.00 -14.51 10.92
CA GLU A 10 -24.43 -15.10 9.69
C GLU A 10 -25.31 -14.85 8.47
N GLY A 11 -26.63 -15.00 8.61
CA GLY A 11 -27.59 -14.72 7.54
C GLY A 11 -27.62 -13.26 7.07
N THR A 12 -27.13 -12.31 7.88
CA THR A 12 -27.07 -10.90 7.48
C THR A 12 -25.97 -10.65 6.46
N LEU A 13 -24.79 -11.29 6.60
CA LEU A 13 -23.70 -11.17 5.63
C LEU A 13 -24.10 -11.74 4.26
N PHE A 14 -24.78 -12.90 4.23
CA PHE A 14 -25.24 -13.53 2.98
C PHE A 14 -26.39 -12.78 2.28
N ARG A 15 -26.99 -11.78 2.91
CA ARG A 15 -27.93 -10.87 2.23
C ARG A 15 -27.22 -9.82 1.37
N TYR A 16 -25.98 -9.49 1.70
CA TYR A 16 -25.18 -8.47 1.01
C TYR A 16 -24.11 -9.08 0.09
N PHE A 17 -23.61 -10.27 0.41
CA PHE A 17 -22.57 -10.95 -0.35
C PHE A 17 -23.02 -12.37 -0.65
N ALA A 18 -23.10 -12.72 -1.93
CA ALA A 18 -23.56 -14.04 -2.37
C ALA A 18 -22.60 -15.15 -1.93
N THR A 19 -21.30 -14.87 -1.90
CA THR A 19 -20.26 -15.80 -1.49
C THR A 19 -19.26 -15.18 -0.50
N LYS A 20 -18.44 -16.02 0.12
CA LYS A 20 -17.32 -15.55 0.95
C LYS A 20 -16.28 -14.80 0.12
N ASP A 21 -16.06 -15.24 -1.12
CA ASP A 21 -15.08 -14.60 -2.01
C ASP A 21 -15.56 -13.19 -2.43
N ASP A 22 -16.86 -12.98 -2.65
CA ASP A 22 -17.44 -11.66 -2.89
C ASP A 22 -17.18 -10.71 -1.70
N LEU A 23 -17.36 -11.21 -0.48
CA LEU A 23 -17.06 -10.43 0.74
C LEU A 23 -15.57 -10.09 0.82
N LEU A 24 -14.68 -11.02 0.50
CA LEU A 24 -13.23 -10.78 0.56
C LEU A 24 -12.78 -9.76 -0.51
N ASN A 25 -13.34 -9.83 -1.71
CA ASN A 25 -13.09 -8.87 -2.78
C ASN A 25 -13.59 -7.47 -2.40
N ALA A 26 -14.81 -7.35 -1.88
CA ALA A 26 -15.33 -6.06 -1.40
C ALA A 26 -14.51 -5.48 -0.24
N LEU A 27 -14.07 -6.32 0.69
CA LEU A 27 -13.19 -5.90 1.79
C LEU A 27 -11.85 -5.39 1.26
N TYR A 28 -11.21 -6.13 0.35
CA TYR A 28 -9.94 -5.73 -0.25
C TYR A 28 -10.05 -4.37 -0.95
N LEU A 29 -11.07 -4.21 -1.78
CA LEU A 29 -11.35 -2.97 -2.49
C LEU A 29 -11.53 -1.79 -1.53
N HIS A 30 -12.33 -1.98 -0.47
CA HIS A 30 -12.58 -0.95 0.55
C HIS A 30 -11.31 -0.54 1.28
N LEU A 31 -10.49 -1.52 1.72
CA LEU A 31 -9.24 -1.23 2.43
C LEU A 31 -8.21 -0.54 1.54
N LYS A 32 -8.12 -0.93 0.27
CA LYS A 32 -7.24 -0.27 -0.71
C LYS A 32 -7.71 1.16 -0.97
N GLN A 33 -9.01 1.38 -1.04
CA GLN A 33 -9.59 2.71 -1.21
C GLN A 33 -9.24 3.62 -0.02
N ASP A 34 -9.42 3.17 1.21
CA ASP A 34 -9.09 3.93 2.43
C ASP A 34 -7.61 4.30 2.48
N LEU A 35 -6.74 3.33 2.22
CA LEU A 35 -5.29 3.54 2.15
C LEU A 35 -4.93 4.60 1.10
N CYS A 36 -5.39 4.44 -0.14
CA CYS A 36 -5.04 5.33 -1.24
C CYS A 36 -5.62 6.75 -1.04
N GLN A 37 -6.85 6.86 -0.53
CA GLN A 37 -7.43 8.16 -0.17
C GLN A 37 -6.61 8.87 0.90
N THR A 38 -6.13 8.13 1.91
CA THR A 38 -5.26 8.70 2.95
C THR A 38 -3.94 9.19 2.37
N MET A 39 -3.32 8.42 1.47
CA MET A 39 -2.06 8.83 0.82
C MET A 39 -2.26 10.09 -0.04
N LEU A 40 -3.34 10.17 -0.81
CA LEU A 40 -3.65 11.34 -1.65
C LEU A 40 -4.05 12.58 -0.85
N ALA A 41 -4.80 12.40 0.26
CA ALA A 41 -5.19 13.51 1.13
C ALA A 41 -3.97 14.17 1.81
N ASN A 42 -2.92 13.39 2.08
CA ASN A 42 -1.68 13.86 2.67
C ASN A 42 -0.63 14.28 1.63
N LEU A 43 -0.95 14.19 0.33
CA LEU A 43 -0.01 14.53 -0.72
C LEU A 43 0.16 16.06 -0.80
N ASP A 44 1.38 16.52 -0.50
CA ASP A 44 1.73 17.92 -0.67
C ASP A 44 2.00 18.23 -2.14
N ARG A 45 1.04 18.89 -2.79
CA ARG A 45 1.11 19.28 -4.20
C ARG A 45 2.04 20.46 -4.48
N ALA A 46 2.56 21.14 -3.44
CA ALA A 46 3.57 22.19 -3.60
C ALA A 46 4.99 21.62 -3.78
N ILE A 47 5.18 20.35 -3.45
CA ILE A 47 6.44 19.64 -3.68
C ILE A 47 6.68 19.49 -5.19
N SER A 48 7.91 19.79 -5.64
CA SER A 48 8.24 19.79 -7.07
C SER A 48 9.08 18.59 -7.52
N THR A 49 9.74 17.89 -6.59
CA THR A 49 10.63 16.78 -6.96
C THR A 49 9.96 15.40 -6.82
N PRO A 50 10.20 14.46 -7.76
CA PRO A 50 9.67 13.12 -7.67
C PRO A 50 10.07 12.41 -6.37
N LYS A 51 11.30 12.62 -5.89
CA LYS A 51 11.81 12.01 -4.67
C LYS A 51 11.01 12.45 -3.44
N GLU A 52 10.74 13.73 -3.30
CA GLU A 52 9.99 14.25 -2.16
C GLU A 52 8.51 13.87 -2.21
N HIS A 53 7.89 13.84 -3.39
CA HIS A 53 6.56 13.28 -3.57
C HIS A 53 6.50 11.83 -3.11
N THR A 54 7.46 11.01 -3.54
CA THR A 54 7.53 9.60 -3.15
C THR A 54 7.78 9.46 -1.64
N ARG A 55 8.59 10.34 -1.04
CA ARG A 55 8.79 10.38 0.42
C ARG A 55 7.48 10.69 1.15
N ASN A 56 6.70 11.61 0.64
CA ASN A 56 5.41 11.97 1.22
C ASN A 56 4.42 10.78 1.17
N ILE A 57 4.35 10.08 0.04
CA ILE A 57 3.55 8.85 -0.11
C ILE A 57 4.05 7.74 0.84
N TRP A 58 5.36 7.52 0.91
CA TRP A 58 5.98 6.56 1.82
C TRP A 58 5.59 6.82 3.27
N ASN A 59 5.75 8.05 3.73
CA ASN A 59 5.40 8.43 5.10
C ASN A 59 3.91 8.20 5.37
N SER A 60 3.03 8.58 4.43
CA SER A 60 1.59 8.38 4.56
C SER A 60 1.22 6.90 4.61
N TYR A 61 1.86 6.06 3.80
CA TYR A 61 1.68 4.62 3.78
C TYR A 61 2.10 3.98 5.12
N VAL A 62 3.31 4.31 5.59
CA VAL A 62 3.85 3.78 6.86
C VAL A 62 2.98 4.23 8.04
N ASP A 63 2.60 5.51 8.09
CA ASP A 63 1.75 6.04 9.16
C ASP A 63 0.34 5.43 9.15
N TRP A 64 -0.22 5.17 7.97
CA TRP A 64 -1.50 4.48 7.85
C TRP A 64 -1.39 3.03 8.36
N GLY A 65 -0.34 2.30 7.98
CA GLY A 65 -0.10 0.93 8.42
C GLY A 65 0.09 0.81 9.94
N ILE A 66 0.84 1.74 10.55
CA ILE A 66 1.02 1.81 12.01
C ILE A 66 -0.30 2.07 12.72
N ARG A 67 -1.15 2.96 12.20
CA ARG A 67 -2.46 3.28 12.79
C ARG A 67 -3.50 2.19 12.56
N ASN A 68 -3.36 1.41 11.49
CA ASN A 68 -4.34 0.42 11.05
C ASN A 68 -3.70 -0.98 10.86
N PRO A 69 -3.03 -1.57 11.88
CA PRO A 69 -2.24 -2.78 11.70
C PRO A 69 -3.07 -3.99 11.23
N VAL A 70 -4.31 -4.10 11.67
CA VAL A 70 -5.23 -5.18 11.25
C VAL A 70 -5.64 -5.02 9.77
N ALA A 71 -5.96 -3.79 9.35
CA ALA A 71 -6.31 -3.49 7.97
C ALA A 71 -5.11 -3.70 7.03
N HIS A 72 -3.91 -3.26 7.44
CA HIS A 72 -2.68 -3.48 6.70
C HIS A 72 -2.37 -4.96 6.53
N GLY A 73 -2.47 -5.74 7.62
CA GLY A 73 -2.31 -7.20 7.57
C GLY A 73 -3.33 -7.88 6.65
N ALA A 74 -4.59 -7.42 6.66
CA ALA A 74 -5.64 -7.94 5.78
C ALA A 74 -5.35 -7.64 4.30
N ILE A 75 -4.94 -6.42 3.95
CA ILE A 75 -4.53 -6.07 2.57
C ILE A 75 -3.42 -7.00 2.08
N ARG A 76 -2.39 -7.22 2.89
CA ARG A 76 -1.28 -8.09 2.54
C ARG A 76 -1.71 -9.54 2.32
N GLN A 77 -2.45 -10.08 3.28
CA GLN A 77 -2.90 -11.46 3.22
C GLN A 77 -3.82 -11.70 2.02
N LEU A 78 -4.71 -10.76 1.73
CA LEU A 78 -5.60 -10.83 0.58
C LEU A 78 -4.85 -10.65 -0.74
N GLY A 79 -3.89 -9.72 -0.81
CA GLY A 79 -3.13 -9.44 -2.03
C GLY A 79 -2.23 -10.58 -2.52
N VAL A 80 -1.86 -11.53 -1.63
CA VAL A 80 -1.11 -12.74 -2.01
C VAL A 80 -2.01 -13.98 -2.09
N SER A 81 -3.31 -13.82 -1.85
CA SER A 81 -4.28 -14.93 -1.91
C SER A 81 -4.87 -15.04 -3.32
N GLU A 82 -5.19 -16.26 -3.75
CA GLU A 82 -5.91 -16.50 -4.99
C GLU A 82 -7.43 -16.14 -4.90
N LYS A 83 -7.82 -15.36 -3.87
CA LYS A 83 -9.20 -14.98 -3.60
C LYS A 83 -9.61 -13.66 -4.23
N ILE A 84 -8.63 -12.82 -4.56
CA ILE A 84 -8.90 -11.56 -5.25
C ILE A 84 -8.97 -11.85 -6.74
N ASN A 85 -10.11 -11.52 -7.33
CA ASN A 85 -10.35 -11.75 -8.76
C ASN A 85 -9.78 -10.60 -9.61
N ALA A 86 -9.60 -10.87 -10.89
CA ALA A 86 -9.03 -9.91 -11.84
C ALA A 86 -9.86 -8.60 -11.95
N GLU A 87 -11.19 -8.69 -11.79
CA GLU A 87 -12.06 -7.51 -11.81
C GLU A 87 -11.75 -6.57 -10.63
N THR A 88 -11.57 -7.13 -9.43
CA THR A 88 -11.21 -6.35 -8.24
C THR A 88 -9.79 -5.77 -8.36
N GLU A 89 -8.83 -6.53 -8.89
CA GLU A 89 -7.47 -6.03 -9.15
C GLU A 89 -7.50 -4.88 -10.14
N GLN A 90 -8.26 -5.01 -11.22
CA GLN A 90 -8.43 -3.96 -12.22
C GLN A 90 -9.09 -2.71 -11.61
N ALA A 91 -10.14 -2.87 -10.80
CA ALA A 91 -10.82 -1.77 -10.11
C ALA A 91 -9.87 -1.01 -9.18
N VAL A 92 -9.00 -1.72 -8.43
CA VAL A 92 -7.96 -1.09 -7.59
C VAL A 92 -6.96 -0.33 -8.45
N HIS A 93 -6.54 -0.92 -9.57
CA HIS A 93 -5.58 -0.26 -10.48
C HIS A 93 -6.14 1.03 -11.08
N GLU A 94 -7.40 1.04 -11.48
CA GLU A 94 -8.05 2.20 -12.11
C GLU A 94 -8.48 3.29 -11.11
N MET A 95 -8.58 2.94 -9.83
CA MET A 95 -9.14 3.83 -8.81
C MET A 95 -8.30 5.08 -8.55
N PHE A 96 -6.96 4.98 -8.67
CA PHE A 96 -6.04 6.05 -8.28
C PHE A 96 -4.94 6.30 -9.34
N PRO A 97 -5.29 6.83 -10.52
CA PRO A 97 -4.34 7.06 -11.60
C PRO A 97 -3.22 8.03 -11.23
N GLU A 98 -3.48 8.98 -10.32
CA GLU A 98 -2.47 9.93 -9.81
C GLU A 98 -1.32 9.19 -9.09
N LEU A 99 -1.63 8.20 -8.23
CA LEU A 99 -0.60 7.41 -7.55
C LEU A 99 0.21 6.56 -8.53
N HIS A 100 -0.44 5.98 -9.54
CA HIS A 100 0.25 5.23 -10.59
C HIS A 100 1.20 6.09 -11.40
N GLU A 101 0.78 7.31 -11.75
CA GLU A 101 1.63 8.24 -12.48
C GLU A 101 2.84 8.67 -11.66
N LEU A 102 2.67 8.91 -10.34
CA LEU A 102 3.77 9.21 -9.44
C LEU A 102 4.77 8.03 -9.35
N CYS A 103 4.27 6.80 -9.22
CA CYS A 103 5.11 5.60 -9.24
C CYS A 103 5.87 5.48 -10.57
N ARG A 104 5.20 5.68 -11.70
CA ARG A 104 5.81 5.61 -13.04
C ARG A 104 6.94 6.61 -13.23
N ARG A 105 6.87 7.79 -12.62
CA ARG A 105 7.93 8.82 -12.67
C ARG A 105 9.09 8.55 -11.72
N SER A 106 8.88 7.75 -10.69
CA SER A 106 9.83 7.57 -9.61
C SER A 106 10.52 6.20 -9.62
N VAL A 107 9.87 5.17 -10.14
CA VAL A 107 10.33 3.77 -10.10
C VAL A 107 11.01 3.39 -11.40
N ARG A 108 12.13 2.64 -11.28
CA ARG A 108 12.84 2.13 -12.46
C ARG A 108 11.93 1.28 -13.35
N GLN A 109 12.05 1.50 -14.67
CA GLN A 109 11.18 0.88 -15.67
C GLN A 109 11.13 -0.64 -15.58
N ILE A 110 12.20 -1.30 -15.14
CA ILE A 110 12.24 -2.74 -14.96
C ILE A 110 11.19 -3.23 -13.97
N PHE A 111 10.94 -2.48 -12.88
CA PHE A 111 9.92 -2.82 -11.87
C PHE A 111 8.50 -2.37 -12.27
N MET A 112 8.35 -1.69 -13.39
CA MET A 112 7.06 -1.34 -13.97
C MET A 112 6.60 -2.34 -15.03
N SER A 113 7.49 -3.25 -15.46
CA SER A 113 7.17 -4.32 -16.41
C SER A 113 6.35 -5.43 -15.73
N ASP A 114 5.49 -6.11 -16.50
CA ASP A 114 4.67 -7.21 -15.98
C ASP A 114 5.51 -8.34 -15.39
N GLU A 115 6.73 -8.55 -15.92
CA GLU A 115 7.65 -9.59 -15.48
C GLU A 115 8.21 -9.36 -14.07
N PHE A 116 8.54 -8.10 -13.70
CA PHE A 116 9.23 -7.79 -12.44
C PHE A 116 8.44 -6.90 -11.48
N ARG A 117 7.21 -6.50 -11.82
CA ARG A 117 6.36 -5.66 -10.96
C ARG A 117 6.17 -6.28 -9.58
N THR A 118 5.73 -7.54 -9.53
CA THR A 118 5.50 -8.25 -8.26
C THR A 118 6.74 -8.31 -7.39
N PHE A 119 7.93 -8.44 -8.00
CA PHE A 119 9.19 -8.42 -7.26
C PHE A 119 9.50 -7.03 -6.70
N GLY A 120 9.28 -5.96 -7.47
CA GLY A 120 9.41 -4.58 -6.99
C GLY A 120 8.44 -4.27 -5.85
N ASP A 121 7.19 -4.69 -5.97
CA ASP A 121 6.17 -4.55 -4.93
C ASP A 121 6.57 -5.29 -3.64
N ALA A 122 7.14 -6.50 -3.78
CA ALA A 122 7.61 -7.29 -2.63
C ALA A 122 8.77 -6.59 -1.89
N ILE A 123 9.71 -5.96 -2.61
CA ILE A 123 10.79 -5.15 -2.00
C ILE A 123 10.19 -3.97 -1.24
N PHE A 124 9.29 -3.20 -1.88
CA PHE A 124 8.61 -2.07 -1.24
C PHE A 124 7.92 -2.49 0.04
N LEU A 125 7.08 -3.52 -0.02
CA LEU A 125 6.32 -4.02 1.12
C LEU A 125 7.22 -4.49 2.26
N SER A 126 8.28 -5.23 1.95
CA SER A 126 9.22 -5.73 2.97
C SER A 126 9.92 -4.59 3.72
N LEU A 127 10.36 -3.56 3.00
CA LEU A 127 10.99 -2.38 3.61
C LEU A 127 9.98 -1.56 4.42
N ALA A 128 8.77 -1.39 3.92
CA ALA A 128 7.71 -0.67 4.62
C ALA A 128 7.32 -1.37 5.93
N GLU A 129 7.19 -2.69 5.92
CA GLU A 129 6.86 -3.48 7.12
C GLU A 129 7.95 -3.44 8.17
N THR A 130 9.19 -3.63 7.74
CA THR A 130 10.34 -3.47 8.64
C THR A 130 10.33 -2.09 9.28
N THR A 131 10.05 -1.04 8.49
CA THR A 131 9.95 0.33 8.99
C THR A 131 8.81 0.49 10.00
N MET A 132 7.62 -0.04 9.70
CA MET A 132 6.46 0.00 10.60
C MET A 132 6.74 -0.73 11.91
N GLU A 133 7.36 -1.90 11.83
CA GLU A 133 7.70 -2.71 13.02
C GLU A 133 8.64 -1.95 13.96
N PHE A 134 9.74 -1.41 13.44
CA PHE A 134 10.71 -0.68 14.26
C PHE A 134 10.16 0.65 14.78
N ALA A 135 9.40 1.39 13.97
CA ALA A 135 8.75 2.62 14.40
C ALA A 135 7.68 2.39 15.47
N THR A 136 7.01 1.24 15.46
CA THR A 136 6.03 0.85 16.49
C THR A 136 6.71 0.42 17.78
N ARG A 137 7.85 -0.30 17.71
CA ARG A 137 8.63 -0.74 18.87
C ARG A 137 9.29 0.41 19.61
N ASP A 138 9.77 1.41 18.87
CA ASP A 138 10.41 2.60 19.45
C ASP A 138 9.84 3.88 18.82
N PRO A 139 8.69 4.37 19.35
CA PRO A 139 8.03 5.57 18.85
C PRO A 139 8.89 6.83 18.93
N SER A 140 9.85 6.89 19.86
CA SER A 140 10.75 8.04 20.00
C SER A 140 11.67 8.22 18.79
N ARG A 141 11.97 7.14 18.08
CA ARG A 141 12.79 7.09 16.88
C ARG A 141 12.01 6.80 15.60
N ALA A 142 10.70 6.89 15.63
CA ALA A 142 9.86 6.58 14.46
C ALA A 142 10.23 7.42 13.23
N ALA A 143 10.59 8.69 13.41
CA ALA A 143 11.03 9.56 12.32
C ALA A 143 12.33 9.07 11.67
N ASP A 144 13.29 8.60 12.48
CA ASP A 144 14.56 8.04 11.99
C ASP A 144 14.32 6.78 11.15
N PHE A 145 13.50 5.86 11.67
CA PHE A 145 13.18 4.63 10.95
C PHE A 145 12.45 4.90 9.64
N LYS A 146 11.50 5.84 9.61
CA LYS A 146 10.81 6.25 8.38
C LYS A 146 11.78 6.83 7.36
N SER A 147 12.72 7.65 7.80
CA SER A 147 13.73 8.25 6.93
C SER A 147 14.69 7.21 6.35
N LEU A 148 15.22 6.32 7.20
CA LEU A 148 16.13 5.25 6.77
C LEU A 148 15.43 4.24 5.85
N GLY A 149 14.20 3.86 6.18
CA GLY A 149 13.39 2.98 5.35
C GLY A 149 13.11 3.58 3.98
N PHE A 150 12.76 4.87 3.94
CA PHE A 150 12.58 5.58 2.67
C PHE A 150 13.86 5.60 1.82
N GLU A 151 15.01 5.98 2.39
CA GLU A 151 16.26 6.03 1.64
C GLU A 151 16.67 4.64 1.12
N SER A 152 16.41 3.58 1.89
CA SER A 152 16.65 2.21 1.46
C SER A 152 15.76 1.81 0.29
N MET A 153 14.47 2.11 0.38
CA MET A 153 13.48 1.87 -0.68
C MET A 153 13.83 2.67 -1.94
N TRP A 154 14.16 3.96 -1.78
CA TRP A 154 14.50 4.82 -2.88
C TRP A 154 15.72 4.29 -3.66
N ARG A 155 16.80 3.92 -2.96
CA ARG A 155 18.00 3.35 -3.59
C ARG A 155 17.73 2.02 -4.28
N ALA A 156 16.82 1.22 -3.73
CA ALA A 156 16.49 -0.08 -4.33
C ALA A 156 15.63 0.04 -5.60
N LEU A 157 14.65 0.95 -5.61
CA LEU A 157 13.58 0.95 -6.61
C LEU A 157 13.55 2.18 -7.53
N ALA A 158 14.11 3.32 -7.10
CA ALA A 158 13.96 4.55 -7.84
C ALA A 158 14.82 4.61 -9.11
N ILE A 159 14.38 5.44 -10.05
CA ILE A 159 15.17 5.87 -11.19
C ILE A 159 16.39 6.58 -10.63
N GLU A 160 17.60 6.19 -11.05
CA GLU A 160 18.81 6.91 -10.69
C GLU A 160 18.75 8.32 -11.28
N ASP A 161 18.92 9.34 -10.43
CA ASP A 161 19.10 10.70 -10.91
C ASP A 161 20.42 10.76 -11.69
N VAL A 162 20.34 10.86 -13.00
CA VAL A 162 21.51 10.97 -13.91
C VAL A 162 22.30 12.28 -13.68
N ASN A 163 21.87 13.11 -12.73
CA ASN A 163 22.46 14.41 -12.41
C ASN A 163 23.11 14.48 -11.02
N GLY A 164 23.81 13.44 -10.60
CA GLY A 164 24.60 13.37 -9.38
C GLY A 164 26.10 13.29 -9.65
N GLN A 165 26.65 14.26 -10.42
CA GLN A 165 28.08 14.61 -10.41
C GLN A 165 28.25 16.07 -10.07
#